data_ab128fc0c8dd61043a3c6c7ad447deab
#
_entry.id   ab128fc0c8dd61043a3c6c7ad447deab
#
_cell.length_a   1.000
_cell.length_b   1.000
_cell.length_c   1.000
_cell.angle_alpha   90.00
_cell.angle_beta   90.00
_cell.angle_gamma   90.00
#
_symmetry.space_group_name_H-M   'P 1'
#
loop_
_entity.id
_entity.type
_entity.pdbx_description
1 polymer ?
#
loop_
_entity_poly.entity_id
_entity_poly.type
_entity_poly.pdbx_seq_one_letter_code
_entity_poly.pdbx_strand_id
1 'polypeptide(L)'
;MLGRRGHTVTLFEQDARQAGEDLDRDFFHWDRPRVPQAIQPHSLLAPVRTVLRTEAPDVYTDLLSRGAREYHEFDWFGEHPPHRPGDEDLVTLRTRRIVLEAALAATVRRERTVEVRRGCRVQALTFQKGRPARVTGVQVGAEMHQADLVVDASGRRSPVPAWLIAAAPFALAGVFPSDNDTFAVSLVLSTGDPTRGALTDPAVFEAVARRFPATAAWLDLAPEPHSAVLAMAGLDNRWTALADDDGPVVTGLVNAGDSLIHTNPTFGHGVALGLRAAQHLATHVDQITADPMGYHTWTAQALRPWFDAQVTADRADEQRLAEGSPPEDRRAAAIAACAFDDPVVMRARAQVRHLLRPASDAYGTDEMDRHVTAWLAAHPDFTPKHDGPTRDQWDALVPG
;
A
#
# COMPACT_ATOMS: atom_id res chain seq x y z
N MET A 1 17.15 10.43 1.05
CA MET A 1 17.73 10.23 -0.29
C MET A 1 18.31 11.52 -0.86
N LEU A 2 17.53 12.60 -1.11
CA LEU A 2 18.04 13.86 -1.68
C LEU A 2 19.19 14.47 -0.85
N GLY A 3 19.02 14.59 0.47
CA GLY A 3 20.05 15.10 1.35
C GLY A 3 21.38 14.33 1.28
N ARG A 4 21.32 13.00 1.15
CA ARG A 4 22.51 12.13 0.97
C ARG A 4 23.21 12.30 -0.38
N ARG A 5 22.51 12.89 -1.35
CA ARG A 5 23.06 13.25 -2.67
C ARG A 5 23.56 14.69 -2.73
N GLY A 6 23.60 15.38 -1.59
CA GLY A 6 24.19 16.73 -1.45
C GLY A 6 23.18 17.88 -1.65
N HIS A 7 21.90 17.60 -1.88
CA HIS A 7 20.88 18.63 -1.99
C HIS A 7 20.49 19.19 -0.62
N THR A 8 20.25 20.50 -0.53
CA THR A 8 19.65 21.12 0.64
C THR A 8 18.13 20.94 0.58
N VAL A 9 17.56 20.32 1.60
CA VAL A 9 16.14 19.96 1.63
C VAL A 9 15.48 20.61 2.83
N THR A 10 14.40 21.36 2.60
CA THR A 10 13.48 21.78 3.66
C THR A 10 12.19 20.99 3.55
N LEU A 11 11.85 20.21 4.58
CA LEU A 11 10.65 19.44 4.67
C LEU A 11 9.64 20.13 5.58
N PHE A 12 8.49 20.53 5.04
CA PHE A 12 7.39 21.09 5.80
C PHE A 12 6.38 19.98 6.14
N GLU A 13 6.20 19.73 7.43
CA GLU A 13 5.20 18.78 7.94
C GLU A 13 4.15 19.55 8.75
N GLN A 14 2.89 19.46 8.33
CA GLN A 14 1.79 20.16 9.00
C GLN A 14 1.45 19.56 10.38
N ASP A 15 1.76 18.27 10.60
CA ASP A 15 1.58 17.64 11.91
C ASP A 15 2.80 17.92 12.81
N ALA A 16 2.55 18.55 13.94
CA ALA A 16 3.59 18.84 14.92
C ALA A 16 3.97 17.60 15.75
N ARG A 17 3.11 16.58 15.78
CA ARG A 17 3.29 15.39 16.62
C ARG A 17 4.33 14.46 16.04
N GLN A 18 5.03 13.78 16.92
CA GLN A 18 5.98 12.72 16.62
C GLN A 18 5.69 11.52 17.52
N ALA A 19 6.02 10.32 17.06
CA ALA A 19 6.07 9.18 17.94
C ALA A 19 7.14 9.38 19.02
N GLY A 20 6.86 8.95 20.24
CA GLY A 20 7.80 8.95 21.35
C GLY A 20 8.77 7.77 21.27
N GLU A 21 9.30 7.39 22.45
CA GLU A 21 10.24 6.26 22.57
C GLU A 21 9.50 4.91 22.67
N ASP A 22 8.34 4.90 23.32
CA ASP A 22 7.49 3.72 23.50
C ASP A 22 6.48 3.65 22.32
N LEU A 23 6.90 3.00 21.25
CA LEU A 23 6.09 2.89 20.03
C LEU A 23 4.85 1.99 20.20
N ASP A 24 4.87 1.07 21.15
CA ASP A 24 3.74 0.18 21.41
C ASP A 24 2.61 0.93 22.08
N ARG A 25 2.94 1.69 23.12
CA ARG A 25 1.98 2.58 23.78
C ARG A 25 1.49 3.67 22.83
N ASP A 26 2.41 4.32 22.10
CA ASP A 26 2.09 5.45 21.24
C ASP A 26 1.24 5.03 20.04
N PHE A 27 1.37 3.80 19.55
CA PHE A 27 0.62 3.31 18.41
C PHE A 27 -0.89 3.51 18.56
N PHE A 28 -1.44 3.24 19.74
CA PHE A 28 -2.87 3.36 20.02
C PHE A 28 -3.30 4.77 20.46
N HIS A 29 -2.35 5.62 20.84
CA HIS A 29 -2.60 6.99 21.31
C HIS A 29 -2.13 8.06 20.31
N TRP A 30 -1.54 7.64 19.20
CA TRP A 30 -1.01 8.54 18.19
C TRP A 30 -2.11 8.99 17.23
N ASP A 31 -2.92 9.95 17.69
CA ASP A 31 -3.96 10.54 16.88
C ASP A 31 -3.37 11.21 15.63
N ARG A 32 -3.64 10.64 14.45
CA ARG A 32 -3.21 11.07 13.12
C ARG A 32 -4.43 11.30 12.21
N PRO A 33 -5.27 12.32 12.47
CA PRO A 33 -6.55 12.50 11.78
C PRO A 33 -6.42 12.73 10.27
N ARG A 34 -5.20 12.98 9.80
CA ARG A 34 -4.92 13.17 8.36
C ARG A 34 -4.26 11.96 7.71
N VAL A 35 -3.93 10.95 8.48
CA VAL A 35 -3.36 9.68 8.03
C VAL A 35 -4.20 8.55 8.61
N PRO A 36 -5.44 8.35 8.11
CA PRO A 36 -6.38 7.39 8.68
C PRO A 36 -5.85 5.96 8.71
N GLN A 37 -4.91 5.66 7.81
CA GLN A 37 -4.24 4.37 7.76
C GLN A 37 -3.04 4.24 8.73
N ALA A 38 -2.77 5.24 9.61
CA ALA A 38 -1.60 5.20 10.50
C ALA A 38 -1.60 3.97 11.41
N ILE A 39 -2.78 3.58 11.89
CA ILE A 39 -3.01 2.46 12.79
C ILE A 39 -3.57 1.21 12.08
N GLN A 40 -3.64 1.23 10.76
CA GLN A 40 -4.04 0.07 9.97
C GLN A 40 -2.86 -0.86 9.71
N PRO A 41 -3.11 -2.15 9.43
CA PRO A 41 -2.06 -3.10 9.12
C PRO A 41 -1.29 -2.71 7.85
N HIS A 42 0.01 -2.95 7.85
CA HIS A 42 0.86 -2.69 6.69
C HIS A 42 1.71 -3.91 6.38
N SER A 43 1.61 -4.39 5.15
CA SER A 43 2.56 -5.32 4.56
C SER A 43 3.40 -4.55 3.53
N LEU A 44 4.67 -4.33 3.85
CA LEU A 44 5.56 -3.60 2.96
C LEU A 44 6.15 -4.54 1.92
N LEU A 45 5.78 -4.35 0.66
CA LEU A 45 6.17 -5.22 -0.44
C LEU A 45 7.65 -5.11 -0.80
N ALA A 46 8.17 -6.05 -1.59
CA ALA A 46 9.57 -6.13 -1.99
C ALA A 46 10.20 -4.80 -2.44
N PRO A 47 9.56 -3.93 -3.25
CA PRO A 47 10.16 -2.65 -3.63
C PRO A 47 10.50 -1.75 -2.43
N VAL A 48 9.72 -1.81 -1.34
CA VAL A 48 10.03 -1.05 -0.11
C VAL A 48 11.30 -1.56 0.52
N ARG A 49 11.41 -2.89 0.67
CA ARG A 49 12.61 -3.56 1.21
C ARG A 49 13.84 -3.24 0.36
N THR A 50 13.73 -3.38 -0.95
CA THR A 50 14.83 -3.13 -1.89
C THR A 50 15.30 -1.69 -1.82
N VAL A 51 14.38 -0.71 -1.88
CA VAL A 51 14.73 0.72 -1.78
C VAL A 51 15.37 1.04 -0.42
N LEU A 52 14.84 0.53 0.69
CA LEU A 52 15.44 0.79 2.00
C LEU A 52 16.84 0.18 2.12
N ARG A 53 17.07 -1.03 1.62
CA ARG A 53 18.39 -1.68 1.65
C ARG A 53 19.42 -0.95 0.79
N THR A 54 19.03 -0.42 -0.35
CA THR A 54 19.95 0.23 -1.29
C THR A 54 20.17 1.71 -0.98
N GLU A 55 19.12 2.44 -0.64
CA GLU A 55 19.16 3.90 -0.46
C GLU A 55 19.31 4.34 1.00
N ALA A 56 18.87 3.51 1.94
CA ALA A 56 18.83 3.83 3.36
C ALA A 56 19.05 2.59 4.24
N PRO A 57 20.23 1.90 4.12
CA PRO A 57 20.50 0.66 4.85
C PRO A 57 20.49 0.85 6.37
N ASP A 58 20.77 2.02 6.86
CA ASP A 58 20.68 2.38 8.28
C ASP A 58 19.21 2.45 8.76
N VAL A 59 18.28 2.96 7.94
CA VAL A 59 16.84 2.89 8.23
C VAL A 59 16.38 1.44 8.25
N TYR A 60 16.83 0.63 7.30
CA TYR A 60 16.49 -0.78 7.23
C TYR A 60 16.96 -1.55 8.47
N THR A 61 18.21 -1.31 8.89
CA THR A 61 18.78 -1.91 10.11
C THR A 61 18.02 -1.47 11.36
N ASP A 62 17.69 -0.17 11.46
CA ASP A 62 16.91 0.37 12.59
C ASP A 62 15.50 -0.22 12.64
N LEU A 63 14.84 -0.43 11.49
CA LEU A 63 13.55 -1.11 11.40
C LEU A 63 13.59 -2.53 12.00
N LEU A 64 14.57 -3.33 11.59
CA LEU A 64 14.73 -4.69 12.09
C LEU A 64 15.03 -4.70 13.59
N SER A 65 15.84 -3.76 14.08
CA SER A 65 16.14 -3.64 15.52
C SER A 65 14.93 -3.25 16.36
N ARG A 66 13.93 -2.59 15.76
CA ARG A 66 12.64 -2.22 16.38
C ARG A 66 11.57 -3.30 16.26
N GLY A 67 11.91 -4.49 15.76
CA GLY A 67 11.01 -5.64 15.70
C GLY A 67 10.36 -5.89 14.34
N ALA A 68 10.65 -5.10 13.30
CA ALA A 68 10.21 -5.42 11.95
C ALA A 68 10.77 -6.78 11.52
N ARG A 69 9.98 -7.58 10.80
CA ARG A 69 10.35 -8.96 10.41
C ARG A 69 10.23 -9.13 8.91
N GLU A 70 11.19 -9.83 8.32
CA GLU A 70 11.09 -10.31 6.96
C GLU A 70 10.26 -11.60 6.92
N TYR A 71 9.48 -11.74 5.88
CA TYR A 71 8.75 -12.96 5.56
C TYR A 71 8.94 -13.28 4.10
N HIS A 72 9.58 -14.40 3.81
CA HIS A 72 9.73 -14.90 2.45
C HIS A 72 8.49 -15.67 2.03
N GLU A 73 8.01 -15.49 0.80
CA GLU A 73 6.76 -16.13 0.34
C GLU A 73 6.86 -17.67 0.34
N PHE A 74 8.07 -18.23 0.20
CA PHE A 74 8.29 -19.67 0.26
C PHE A 74 8.38 -20.24 1.70
N ASP A 75 8.40 -19.41 2.73
CA ASP A 75 8.32 -19.89 4.13
C ASP A 75 7.02 -20.66 4.38
N TRP A 76 6.01 -20.44 3.53
CA TRP A 76 4.76 -21.20 3.51
C TRP A 76 4.99 -22.72 3.38
N PHE A 77 5.97 -23.15 2.56
CA PHE A 77 6.23 -24.56 2.30
C PHE A 77 7.13 -25.22 3.38
N GLY A 78 7.68 -24.45 4.34
CA GLY A 78 8.67 -24.91 5.31
C GLY A 78 10.04 -25.11 4.66
N GLU A 79 10.17 -25.97 3.67
CA GLU A 79 11.38 -26.11 2.86
C GLU A 79 11.24 -25.32 1.55
N HIS A 80 12.23 -24.46 1.30
CA HIS A 80 12.21 -23.62 0.09
C HIS A 80 12.46 -24.48 -1.17
N PRO A 81 11.73 -24.20 -2.26
CA PRO A 81 11.98 -24.85 -3.54
C PRO A 81 13.36 -24.47 -4.09
N PRO A 82 13.86 -25.18 -5.12
CA PRO A 82 15.12 -24.82 -5.77
C PRO A 82 15.11 -23.34 -6.21
N HIS A 83 16.17 -22.62 -5.79
CA HIS A 83 16.31 -21.19 -6.01
C HIS A 83 16.32 -20.86 -7.50
N ARG A 84 15.58 -19.80 -7.87
CA ARG A 84 15.64 -19.16 -9.19
C ARG A 84 16.01 -17.67 -9.02
N PRO A 85 16.69 -17.04 -10.01
CA PRO A 85 17.02 -15.62 -9.95
C PRO A 85 15.76 -14.77 -9.67
N GLY A 86 15.87 -13.85 -8.71
CA GLY A 86 14.78 -12.99 -8.26
C GLY A 86 13.96 -13.54 -7.08
N ASP A 87 14.16 -14.81 -6.66
CA ASP A 87 13.47 -15.35 -5.47
C ASP A 87 13.84 -14.58 -4.20
N GLU A 88 15.06 -14.05 -4.12
CA GLU A 88 15.55 -13.21 -3.01
C GLU A 88 14.74 -11.91 -2.81
N ASP A 89 13.97 -11.51 -3.81
CA ASP A 89 13.10 -10.35 -3.76
C ASP A 89 11.65 -10.69 -3.36
N LEU A 90 11.30 -11.98 -3.22
CA LEU A 90 9.95 -12.41 -2.82
C LEU A 90 9.76 -12.31 -1.30
N VAL A 91 10.07 -11.13 -0.75
CA VAL A 91 10.08 -10.88 0.69
C VAL A 91 9.18 -9.71 1.04
N THR A 92 8.21 -9.97 1.92
CA THR A 92 7.40 -8.95 2.59
C THR A 92 8.08 -8.50 3.86
N LEU A 93 8.19 -7.19 4.09
CA LEU A 93 8.62 -6.64 5.38
C LEU A 93 7.37 -6.32 6.22
N ARG A 94 7.20 -7.04 7.33
CA ARG A 94 6.07 -6.91 8.26
C ARG A 94 6.43 -5.94 9.37
N THR A 95 5.69 -4.84 9.48
CA THR A 95 5.91 -3.82 10.51
C THR A 95 4.72 -2.88 10.58
N ARG A 96 4.46 -2.30 11.75
CA ARG A 96 3.49 -1.20 11.88
C ARG A 96 4.07 0.09 11.27
N ARG A 97 3.19 0.93 10.76
CA ARG A 97 3.59 2.20 10.14
C ARG A 97 4.35 3.12 11.11
N ILE A 98 3.97 3.13 12.39
CA ILE A 98 4.66 3.95 13.40
C ILE A 98 6.14 3.58 13.52
N VAL A 99 6.49 2.30 13.39
CA VAL A 99 7.88 1.82 13.45
C VAL A 99 8.68 2.30 12.23
N LEU A 100 8.08 2.22 11.03
CA LEU A 100 8.69 2.75 9.81
C LEU A 100 8.90 4.26 9.91
N GLU A 101 7.89 5.01 10.36
CA GLU A 101 7.99 6.47 10.49
C GLU A 101 9.01 6.87 11.56
N ALA A 102 9.12 6.13 12.67
CA ALA A 102 10.11 6.40 13.71
C ALA A 102 11.54 6.16 13.21
N ALA A 103 11.79 5.07 12.48
CA ALA A 103 13.10 4.77 11.89
C ALA A 103 13.52 5.83 10.85
N LEU A 104 12.61 6.23 9.97
CA LEU A 104 12.82 7.31 9.01
C LEU A 104 13.11 8.64 9.71
N ALA A 105 12.30 9.01 10.71
CA ALA A 105 12.49 10.26 11.46
C ALA A 105 13.81 10.29 12.24
N ALA A 106 14.21 9.16 12.84
CA ALA A 106 15.49 9.05 13.52
C ALA A 106 16.68 9.27 12.57
N THR A 107 16.59 8.74 11.36
CA THR A 107 17.60 8.93 10.33
C THR A 107 17.62 10.36 9.80
N VAL A 108 16.47 10.93 9.45
CA VAL A 108 16.39 12.30 8.92
C VAL A 108 16.94 13.33 9.92
N ARG A 109 16.76 13.13 11.24
CA ARG A 109 17.36 14.00 12.27
C ARG A 109 18.90 14.03 12.24
N ARG A 110 19.56 13.01 11.68
CA ARG A 110 21.01 12.94 11.56
C ARG A 110 21.54 13.53 10.25
N GLU A 111 20.65 13.77 9.26
CA GLU A 111 21.03 14.32 7.96
C GLU A 111 21.20 15.84 8.04
N ARG A 112 22.43 16.31 7.95
CA ARG A 112 22.79 17.73 8.08
C ARG A 112 22.23 18.62 6.96
N THR A 113 21.94 18.05 5.82
CA THR A 113 21.42 18.74 4.62
C THR A 113 19.88 18.77 4.60
N VAL A 114 19.22 18.22 5.61
CA VAL A 114 17.76 18.14 5.68
C VAL A 114 17.26 18.88 6.91
N GLU A 115 16.51 19.96 6.70
CA GLU A 115 15.78 20.66 7.74
C GLU A 115 14.32 20.19 7.76
N VAL A 116 13.81 19.78 8.94
CA VAL A 116 12.40 19.38 9.11
C VAL A 116 11.68 20.44 9.93
N ARG A 117 10.71 21.12 9.33
CA ARG A 117 9.84 22.11 9.98
C ARG A 117 8.45 21.48 10.23
N ARG A 118 8.16 21.18 11.49
CA ARG A 118 6.90 20.58 11.94
C ARG A 118 5.89 21.64 12.38
N GLY A 119 4.60 21.28 12.33
CA GLY A 119 3.50 22.21 12.60
C GLY A 119 3.37 23.30 11.53
N CYS A 120 4.02 23.12 10.39
CA CYS A 120 4.12 24.10 9.31
C CYS A 120 3.28 23.65 8.11
N ARG A 121 2.13 24.31 7.93
CA ARG A 121 1.27 24.03 6.77
C ARG A 121 1.66 24.94 5.61
N VAL A 122 2.00 24.33 4.47
CA VAL A 122 2.12 25.03 3.20
C VAL A 122 0.72 25.55 2.78
N GLN A 123 0.61 26.84 2.47
CA GLN A 123 -0.63 27.53 2.17
C GLN A 123 -0.79 27.84 0.68
N ALA A 124 0.33 28.10 -0.01
CA ALA A 124 0.34 28.40 -1.42
C ALA A 124 1.70 28.04 -2.05
N LEU A 125 1.70 27.96 -3.37
CA LEU A 125 2.91 27.92 -4.20
C LEU A 125 3.30 29.35 -4.62
N THR A 126 4.60 29.62 -4.77
CA THR A 126 5.08 30.85 -5.39
C THR A 126 5.46 30.59 -6.84
N PHE A 127 5.23 31.55 -7.73
CA PHE A 127 5.38 31.37 -9.16
C PHE A 127 6.23 32.48 -9.81
N GLN A 128 7.01 32.09 -10.80
CA GLN A 128 7.51 32.95 -11.82
C GLN A 128 6.61 32.86 -13.05
N LYS A 129 6.19 34.01 -13.59
CA LYS A 129 5.37 34.05 -14.81
C LYS A 129 6.11 33.49 -16.01
N GLY A 130 5.40 32.68 -16.80
CA GLY A 130 5.92 32.04 -18.00
C GLY A 130 4.83 31.21 -18.69
N ARG A 131 5.17 30.49 -19.75
CA ARG A 131 4.32 29.50 -20.43
C ARG A 131 5.16 28.27 -20.74
N PRO A 132 5.06 27.19 -19.94
CA PRO A 132 4.28 27.11 -18.71
C PRO A 132 4.83 28.00 -17.59
N ALA A 133 4.01 28.29 -16.57
CA ALA A 133 4.46 28.99 -15.36
C ALA A 133 5.42 28.09 -14.56
N ARG A 134 6.41 28.70 -13.88
CA ARG A 134 7.36 27.98 -13.04
C ARG A 134 7.03 28.16 -11.58
N VAL A 135 6.91 27.07 -10.85
CA VAL A 135 6.89 27.07 -9.37
C VAL A 135 8.31 27.37 -8.88
N THR A 136 8.43 28.34 -7.96
CA THR A 136 9.72 28.81 -7.43
C THR A 136 9.83 28.64 -5.93
N GLY A 137 8.83 28.07 -5.27
CA GLY A 137 8.82 27.84 -3.84
C GLY A 137 7.43 27.70 -3.25
N VAL A 138 7.36 27.83 -1.93
CA VAL A 138 6.14 27.69 -1.14
C VAL A 138 5.95 28.83 -0.16
N GLN A 139 4.70 29.09 0.21
CA GLN A 139 4.33 30.02 1.29
C GLN A 139 3.90 29.25 2.53
N VAL A 140 4.50 29.60 3.67
CA VAL A 140 4.16 29.07 5.00
C VAL A 140 3.93 30.25 5.95
N GLY A 141 2.68 30.48 6.34
CA GLY A 141 2.31 31.70 7.07
C GLY A 141 2.60 32.95 6.23
N ALA A 142 3.35 33.88 6.76
CA ALA A 142 3.81 35.09 6.07
C ALA A 142 5.15 34.91 5.33
N GLU A 143 5.84 33.77 5.52
CA GLU A 143 7.15 33.51 4.94
C GLU A 143 7.07 32.85 3.59
N MET A 144 7.92 33.28 2.66
CA MET A 144 8.10 32.63 1.35
C MET A 144 9.44 31.91 1.31
N HIS A 145 9.39 30.62 1.02
CA HIS A 145 10.56 29.75 0.92
C HIS A 145 10.82 29.42 -0.55
N GLN A 146 11.94 29.93 -1.06
CA GLN A 146 12.35 29.68 -2.44
C GLN A 146 12.97 28.29 -2.58
N ALA A 147 12.75 27.66 -3.74
CA ALA A 147 13.33 26.35 -4.07
C ALA A 147 13.49 26.20 -5.59
N ASP A 148 14.50 25.47 -6.00
CA ASP A 148 14.71 25.09 -7.41
C ASP A 148 13.67 24.06 -7.87
N LEU A 149 13.25 23.18 -6.94
CA LEU A 149 12.21 22.17 -7.15
C LEU A 149 11.34 22.06 -5.90
N VAL A 150 10.05 22.04 -6.08
CA VAL A 150 9.05 21.71 -5.05
C VAL A 150 8.56 20.28 -5.30
N VAL A 151 8.64 19.43 -4.26
CA VAL A 151 8.08 18.07 -4.30
C VAL A 151 6.81 18.06 -3.45
N ASP A 152 5.67 17.85 -4.09
CA ASP A 152 4.42 17.62 -3.38
C ASP A 152 4.34 16.16 -2.92
N ALA A 153 4.45 15.96 -1.62
CA ALA A 153 4.26 14.70 -0.92
C ALA A 153 3.17 14.83 0.17
N SER A 154 2.21 15.77 -0.01
CA SER A 154 1.19 16.10 0.98
C SER A 154 0.09 15.04 1.15
N GLY A 155 0.13 13.97 0.35
CA GLY A 155 -0.75 12.81 0.48
C GLY A 155 -2.12 12.99 -0.17
N ARG A 156 -3.06 12.13 0.21
CA ARG A 156 -4.31 11.89 -0.50
C ARG A 156 -5.38 13.00 -0.44
N ARG A 157 -5.23 14.06 0.33
CA ARG A 157 -6.26 15.11 0.47
C ARG A 157 -6.21 16.21 -0.59
N SER A 158 -5.97 15.84 -1.85
CA SER A 158 -6.46 16.56 -3.00
C SER A 158 -7.86 16.02 -3.33
N PRO A 159 -8.88 16.83 -3.61
CA PRO A 159 -10.27 16.36 -3.61
C PRO A 159 -10.68 15.66 -4.91
N VAL A 160 -10.89 14.36 -4.92
CA VAL A 160 -11.87 13.59 -5.75
C VAL A 160 -11.80 12.06 -5.49
N PRO A 161 -12.91 11.28 -5.59
CA PRO A 161 -13.14 9.97 -4.92
C PRO A 161 -12.97 8.69 -5.75
N ALA A 162 -13.00 7.59 -5.23
CA ALA A 162 -13.13 6.38 -4.41
C ALA A 162 -13.44 5.04 -5.14
N TRP A 163 -13.17 3.85 -4.53
CA TRP A 163 -13.79 2.50 -4.41
C TRP A 163 -12.83 1.29 -4.54
N LEU A 164 -12.98 0.13 -4.09
CA LEU A 164 -13.40 -0.92 -3.19
C LEU A 164 -12.86 -2.35 -3.49
N ILE A 165 -13.00 -3.37 -2.58
CA ILE A 165 -12.78 -4.82 -2.76
C ILE A 165 -13.52 -5.73 -1.77
N ALA A 166 -13.67 -7.07 -2.09
CA ALA A 166 -14.26 -8.09 -1.21
C ALA A 166 -13.95 -9.57 -1.51
N ALA A 167 -14.34 -10.56 -0.62
CA ALA A 167 -14.33 -12.01 -0.89
C ALA A 167 -15.35 -12.91 -0.18
N ALA A 168 -16.37 -12.41 0.53
CA ALA A 168 -17.71 -12.98 0.41
C ALA A 168 -18.34 -12.35 -0.84
N PRO A 169 -19.51 -12.80 -1.30
CA PRO A 169 -20.22 -12.04 -2.32
C PRO A 169 -20.42 -10.58 -1.95
N PHE A 170 -20.16 -10.18 -0.70
CA PHE A 170 -20.42 -8.86 -0.14
C PHE A 170 -19.36 -8.40 0.90
N ALA A 171 -18.40 -9.24 1.32
CA ALA A 171 -17.40 -8.88 2.33
C ALA A 171 -16.08 -9.66 2.20
N LEU A 172 -14.97 -9.03 2.61
CA LEU A 172 -13.65 -9.64 2.79
C LEU A 172 -13.27 -9.72 4.25
N ALA A 173 -12.55 -10.76 4.62
CA ALA A 173 -11.85 -10.82 5.87
C ALA A 173 -10.36 -11.11 5.64
N GLY A 174 -9.50 -10.48 6.41
CA GLY A 174 -8.06 -10.71 6.31
C GLY A 174 -7.36 -10.58 7.64
N VAL A 175 -6.25 -11.32 7.81
CA VAL A 175 -5.35 -11.20 8.95
C VAL A 175 -4.00 -10.69 8.48
N PHE A 176 -3.47 -9.72 9.18
CA PHE A 176 -2.22 -9.04 8.85
C PHE A 176 -1.26 -9.14 10.04
N PRO A 177 -0.37 -10.17 10.06
CA PRO A 177 0.68 -10.25 11.06
C PRO A 177 1.64 -9.06 10.97
N SER A 178 2.10 -8.58 12.14
CA SER A 178 2.96 -7.41 12.23
C SER A 178 4.18 -7.66 13.13
N ASP A 179 4.83 -6.59 13.59
CA ASP A 179 5.91 -6.63 14.57
C ASP A 179 5.39 -6.92 15.99
N ASN A 180 6.31 -7.27 16.91
CA ASN A 180 6.02 -7.52 18.33
C ASN A 180 4.86 -8.50 18.58
N ASP A 181 4.80 -9.57 17.77
CA ASP A 181 3.80 -10.63 17.87
C ASP A 181 2.34 -10.13 17.85
N THR A 182 2.13 -8.96 17.23
CA THR A 182 0.80 -8.39 17.00
C THR A 182 0.25 -8.79 15.62
N PHE A 183 -1.06 -8.75 15.49
CA PHE A 183 -1.75 -8.87 14.19
C PHE A 183 -2.99 -8.00 14.17
N ALA A 184 -3.48 -7.70 12.97
CA ALA A 184 -4.75 -7.03 12.78
C ALA A 184 -5.72 -7.95 12.03
N VAL A 185 -6.98 -7.91 12.42
CA VAL A 185 -8.09 -8.49 11.66
C VAL A 185 -8.83 -7.37 10.97
N SER A 186 -9.09 -7.52 9.68
CA SER A 186 -9.82 -6.53 8.89
C SER A 186 -11.02 -7.17 8.21
N LEU A 187 -12.15 -6.48 8.23
CA LEU A 187 -13.32 -6.75 7.41
C LEU A 187 -13.48 -5.62 6.39
N VAL A 188 -13.69 -5.96 5.13
CA VAL A 188 -13.90 -5.00 4.04
C VAL A 188 -15.28 -5.25 3.45
N LEU A 189 -16.09 -4.20 3.35
CA LEU A 189 -17.43 -4.25 2.79
C LEU A 189 -17.64 -3.16 1.75
N SER A 190 -18.67 -3.33 0.92
CA SER A 190 -19.19 -2.24 0.08
C SER A 190 -19.58 -1.04 0.95
N THR A 191 -19.28 0.16 0.48
CA THR A 191 -19.77 1.40 1.10
C THR A 191 -21.28 1.52 1.08
N GLY A 192 -21.94 0.79 0.18
CA GLY A 192 -23.41 0.68 0.11
C GLY A 192 -24.02 -0.33 1.08
N ASP A 193 -23.20 -1.17 1.77
CA ASP A 193 -23.75 -2.17 2.68
C ASP A 193 -24.41 -1.52 3.91
N PRO A 194 -25.70 -1.78 4.16
CA PRO A 194 -26.43 -1.15 5.27
C PRO A 194 -25.92 -1.58 6.64
N THR A 195 -25.28 -2.75 6.73
CA THR A 195 -24.85 -3.33 8.02
C THR A 195 -23.49 -2.82 8.50
N ARG A 196 -22.75 -2.06 7.66
CA ARG A 196 -21.39 -1.59 7.98
C ARG A 196 -21.28 -0.81 9.29
N GLY A 197 -22.33 -0.09 9.67
CA GLY A 197 -22.35 0.70 10.90
C GLY A 197 -22.28 -0.15 12.16
N ALA A 198 -22.96 -1.30 12.16
CA ALA A 198 -23.01 -2.21 13.31
C ALA A 198 -21.65 -2.90 13.55
N LEU A 199 -20.79 -3.02 12.54
CA LEU A 199 -19.44 -3.59 12.68
C LEU A 199 -18.47 -2.75 13.53
N THR A 200 -18.86 -1.54 13.91
CA THR A 200 -18.06 -0.74 14.87
C THR A 200 -18.20 -1.26 16.31
N ASP A 201 -19.22 -2.09 16.59
CA ASP A 201 -19.34 -2.82 17.84
C ASP A 201 -18.33 -3.99 17.84
N PRO A 202 -17.42 -4.08 18.84
CA PRO A 202 -16.41 -5.13 18.89
C PRO A 202 -16.99 -6.55 18.95
N ALA A 203 -18.12 -6.75 19.63
CA ALA A 203 -18.75 -8.07 19.74
C ALA A 203 -19.35 -8.51 18.39
N VAL A 204 -19.99 -7.59 17.67
CA VAL A 204 -20.51 -7.85 16.33
C VAL A 204 -19.36 -8.12 15.35
N PHE A 205 -18.31 -7.30 15.40
CA PHE A 205 -17.12 -7.48 14.57
C PHE A 205 -16.49 -8.86 14.77
N GLU A 206 -16.25 -9.26 16.01
CA GLU A 206 -15.65 -10.56 16.32
C GLU A 206 -16.57 -11.72 15.90
N ALA A 207 -17.86 -11.64 16.17
CA ALA A 207 -18.83 -12.67 15.80
C ALA A 207 -18.86 -12.89 14.28
N VAL A 208 -18.77 -11.82 13.50
CA VAL A 208 -18.69 -11.88 12.03
C VAL A 208 -17.33 -12.38 11.57
N ALA A 209 -16.22 -11.87 12.11
CA ALA A 209 -14.87 -12.28 11.75
C ALA A 209 -14.66 -13.79 11.98
N ARG A 210 -15.25 -14.35 13.02
CA ARG A 210 -15.22 -15.80 13.30
C ARG A 210 -15.97 -16.67 12.27
N ARG A 211 -16.77 -16.07 11.38
CA ARG A 211 -17.42 -16.80 10.28
C ARG A 211 -16.52 -17.02 9.07
N PHE A 212 -15.36 -16.41 9.05
CA PHE A 212 -14.35 -16.65 8.04
C PHE A 212 -13.27 -17.57 8.64
N PRO A 213 -13.05 -18.78 8.10
CA PRO A 213 -12.15 -19.76 8.70
C PRO A 213 -10.73 -19.22 8.94
N ALA A 214 -10.20 -18.42 8.00
CA ALA A 214 -8.88 -17.83 8.11
C ALA A 214 -8.74 -16.87 9.32
N THR A 215 -9.74 -16.04 9.59
CA THR A 215 -9.73 -15.14 10.76
C THR A 215 -10.11 -15.84 12.05
N ALA A 216 -11.02 -16.85 11.99
CA ALA A 216 -11.38 -17.66 13.14
C ALA A 216 -10.17 -18.34 13.77
N ALA A 217 -9.30 -18.94 12.97
CA ALA A 217 -8.09 -19.61 13.44
C ALA A 217 -7.16 -18.69 14.26
N TRP A 218 -7.08 -17.41 13.90
CA TRP A 218 -6.28 -16.42 14.65
C TRP A 218 -7.00 -15.94 15.92
N LEU A 219 -8.32 -15.78 15.86
CA LEU A 219 -9.14 -15.40 17.02
C LEU A 219 -9.24 -16.52 18.06
N ASP A 220 -9.08 -17.79 17.65
CA ASP A 220 -9.01 -18.95 18.55
C ASP A 220 -7.71 -19.00 19.37
N LEU A 221 -6.70 -18.21 19.01
CA LEU A 221 -5.50 -17.99 19.84
C LEU A 221 -5.81 -17.15 21.09
N ALA A 222 -7.06 -16.67 21.24
CA ALA A 222 -7.53 -15.81 22.32
C ALA A 222 -6.66 -14.54 22.49
N PRO A 223 -6.46 -13.75 21.42
CA PRO A 223 -5.66 -12.55 21.49
C PRO A 223 -6.30 -11.51 22.40
N GLU A 224 -5.47 -10.71 23.07
CA GLU A 224 -5.94 -9.52 23.79
C GLU A 224 -6.18 -8.37 22.79
N PRO A 225 -7.39 -7.80 22.70
CA PRO A 225 -7.64 -6.66 21.82
C PRO A 225 -6.91 -5.40 22.32
N HIS A 226 -6.06 -4.83 21.46
CA HIS A 226 -5.31 -3.62 21.76
C HIS A 226 -5.99 -2.32 21.27
N SER A 227 -7.02 -2.43 20.45
CA SER A 227 -7.78 -1.27 19.95
C SER A 227 -9.26 -1.53 19.88
N ALA A 228 -10.06 -0.46 19.85
CA ALA A 228 -11.43 -0.53 19.37
C ALA A 228 -11.46 -0.90 17.87
N VAL A 229 -12.64 -1.26 17.38
CA VAL A 229 -12.85 -1.44 15.93
C VAL A 229 -12.74 -0.08 15.23
N LEU A 230 -11.87 0.00 14.23
CA LEU A 230 -11.50 1.24 13.56
C LEU A 230 -12.04 1.21 12.13
N ALA A 231 -13.01 2.08 11.84
CA ALA A 231 -13.56 2.22 10.50
C ALA A 231 -12.64 3.07 9.61
N MET A 232 -12.39 2.59 8.39
CA MET A 232 -11.69 3.32 7.34
C MET A 232 -12.55 3.37 6.08
N ALA A 233 -12.77 4.56 5.55
CA ALA A 233 -13.58 4.80 4.36
C ALA A 233 -12.94 5.85 3.43
N GLY A 234 -13.50 6.00 2.22
CA GLY A 234 -12.99 6.94 1.21
C GLY A 234 -11.67 6.49 0.63
N LEU A 235 -11.55 5.21 0.34
CA LEU A 235 -10.39 4.56 -0.28
C LEU A 235 -10.59 4.59 -1.79
N ASP A 236 -9.88 5.49 -2.47
CA ASP A 236 -9.99 5.70 -3.92
C ASP A 236 -8.68 5.41 -4.64
N ASN A 237 -8.81 5.11 -5.92
CA ASN A 237 -7.67 5.08 -6.82
C ASN A 237 -7.60 6.41 -7.55
N ARG A 238 -6.47 7.12 -7.45
CA ARG A 238 -6.26 8.40 -8.10
C ARG A 238 -4.88 8.51 -8.70
N TRP A 239 -4.85 8.93 -9.95
CA TRP A 239 -3.64 9.34 -10.66
C TRP A 239 -3.70 10.85 -10.88
N THR A 240 -2.68 11.57 -10.43
CA THR A 240 -2.57 13.02 -10.61
C THR A 240 -1.42 13.33 -11.55
N ALA A 241 -1.75 13.69 -12.79
CA ALA A 241 -0.76 14.15 -13.78
C ALA A 241 -0.53 15.66 -13.63
N LEU A 242 0.73 16.09 -13.71
CA LEU A 242 1.14 17.49 -13.83
C LEU A 242 1.68 17.80 -15.24
N ALA A 243 1.40 16.92 -16.19
CA ALA A 243 1.70 17.06 -17.61
C ALA A 243 0.63 16.37 -18.44
N ASP A 244 0.46 16.79 -19.67
CA ASP A 244 -0.36 16.19 -20.72
C ASP A 244 0.40 16.09 -22.03
N ASP A 245 -0.28 15.80 -23.13
CA ASP A 245 0.33 15.67 -24.47
C ASP A 245 0.92 17.00 -24.99
N ASP A 246 0.44 18.14 -24.48
CA ASP A 246 0.93 19.48 -24.83
C ASP A 246 2.16 19.91 -23.98
N GLY A 247 2.49 19.15 -22.95
CA GLY A 247 3.63 19.38 -22.08
C GLY A 247 3.30 19.54 -20.59
N PRO A 248 4.23 20.07 -19.78
CA PRO A 248 4.00 20.23 -18.35
C PRO A 248 3.03 21.38 -18.07
N VAL A 249 2.05 21.16 -17.21
CA VAL A 249 1.10 22.21 -16.74
C VAL A 249 1.86 23.31 -16.02
N VAL A 250 2.86 22.94 -15.23
CA VAL A 250 3.81 23.85 -14.56
C VAL A 250 5.19 23.24 -14.55
N THR A 251 6.23 24.06 -14.45
CA THR A 251 7.60 23.61 -14.17
C THR A 251 7.99 23.96 -12.73
N GLY A 252 9.09 23.35 -12.21
CA GLY A 252 9.55 23.56 -10.84
C GLY A 252 8.68 22.87 -9.77
N LEU A 253 7.71 22.06 -10.17
CA LEU A 253 6.88 21.25 -9.29
C LEU A 253 6.79 19.82 -9.83
N VAL A 254 6.94 18.85 -8.95
CA VAL A 254 6.60 17.44 -9.19
C VAL A 254 5.82 16.90 -7.99
N ASN A 255 5.05 15.85 -8.21
CA ASN A 255 4.32 15.14 -7.18
C ASN A 255 4.92 13.75 -6.95
N ALA A 256 4.83 13.23 -5.73
CA ALA A 256 5.33 11.91 -5.34
C ALA A 256 4.45 11.28 -4.25
N GLY A 257 4.49 9.96 -4.11
CA GLY A 257 3.63 9.24 -3.17
C GLY A 257 2.15 9.42 -3.51
N ASP A 258 1.29 9.52 -2.50
CA ASP A 258 -0.17 9.60 -2.68
C ASP A 258 -0.65 10.87 -3.39
N SER A 259 0.19 11.88 -3.53
CA SER A 259 -0.13 13.07 -4.35
C SER A 259 0.02 12.79 -5.86
N LEU A 260 0.84 11.81 -6.25
CA LEU A 260 0.97 11.32 -7.62
C LEU A 260 0.03 10.15 -7.87
N ILE A 261 0.15 9.10 -7.03
CA ILE A 261 -0.53 7.82 -7.18
C ILE A 261 -1.08 7.38 -5.83
N HIS A 262 -2.36 7.55 -5.65
CA HIS A 262 -3.10 7.03 -4.51
C HIS A 262 -3.83 5.77 -4.95
N THR A 263 -3.66 4.69 -4.21
CA THR A 263 -4.33 3.41 -4.48
C THR A 263 -5.17 2.99 -3.28
N ASN A 264 -6.24 2.27 -3.56
CA ASN A 264 -6.92 1.47 -2.56
C ASN A 264 -5.90 0.58 -1.83
N PRO A 265 -5.85 0.58 -0.49
CA PRO A 265 -4.80 -0.09 0.28
C PRO A 265 -4.84 -1.61 0.26
N THR A 266 -5.88 -2.24 -0.27
CA THR A 266 -6.11 -3.68 -0.19
C THR A 266 -4.93 -4.52 -0.71
N PHE A 267 -4.28 -4.07 -1.78
CA PHE A 267 -3.09 -4.76 -2.31
C PHE A 267 -1.76 -4.28 -1.71
N GLY A 268 -1.76 -3.23 -0.88
CA GLY A 268 -0.56 -2.69 -0.25
C GLY A 268 0.42 -1.97 -1.19
N HIS A 269 -0.02 -1.57 -2.38
CA HIS A 269 0.83 -1.00 -3.44
C HIS A 269 1.33 0.42 -3.16
N GLY A 270 0.56 1.24 -2.43
CA GLY A 270 0.81 2.68 -2.30
C GLY A 270 2.20 3.04 -1.82
N VAL A 271 2.69 2.42 -0.73
CA VAL A 271 4.04 2.70 -0.19
C VAL A 271 5.12 2.27 -1.17
N ALA A 272 4.95 1.11 -1.83
CA ALA A 272 5.92 0.58 -2.78
C ALA A 272 6.06 1.48 -4.02
N LEU A 273 4.95 1.89 -4.61
CA LEU A 273 4.94 2.79 -5.77
C LEU A 273 5.45 4.19 -5.41
N GLY A 274 5.06 4.70 -4.23
CA GLY A 274 5.57 5.99 -3.72
C GLY A 274 7.09 5.99 -3.50
N LEU A 275 7.66 4.93 -2.96
CA LEU A 275 9.11 4.83 -2.78
C LEU A 275 9.87 4.64 -4.10
N ARG A 276 9.31 3.93 -5.07
CA ARG A 276 9.89 3.86 -6.43
C ARG A 276 9.93 5.24 -7.10
N ALA A 277 8.84 6.02 -6.96
CA ALA A 277 8.81 7.40 -7.44
C ALA A 277 9.86 8.26 -6.74
N ALA A 278 9.96 8.17 -5.41
CA ALA A 278 10.94 8.92 -4.63
C ALA A 278 12.39 8.55 -4.94
N GLN A 279 12.67 7.28 -5.19
CA GLN A 279 14.00 6.80 -5.61
C GLN A 279 14.38 7.36 -6.98
N HIS A 280 13.48 7.26 -7.96
CA HIS A 280 13.73 7.80 -9.30
C HIS A 280 13.93 9.31 -9.27
N LEU A 281 13.06 10.04 -8.56
CA LEU A 281 13.19 11.48 -8.37
C LEU A 281 14.54 11.84 -7.74
N ALA A 282 14.95 11.16 -6.67
CA ALA A 282 16.20 11.45 -6.00
C ALA A 282 17.43 11.15 -6.87
N THR A 283 17.33 10.17 -7.76
CA THR A 283 18.42 9.79 -8.66
C THR A 283 18.59 10.77 -9.83
N HIS A 284 17.49 11.39 -10.29
CA HIS A 284 17.47 12.23 -11.49
C HIS A 284 17.07 13.68 -11.21
N VAL A 285 17.21 14.16 -9.97
CA VAL A 285 16.65 15.44 -9.52
C VAL A 285 17.13 16.63 -10.33
N ASP A 286 18.40 16.68 -10.73
CA ASP A 286 18.94 17.80 -11.53
C ASP A 286 18.31 17.84 -12.93
N GLN A 287 18.12 16.68 -13.56
CA GLN A 287 17.46 16.55 -14.86
C GLN A 287 15.98 16.95 -14.76
N ILE A 288 15.30 16.47 -13.71
CA ILE A 288 13.88 16.77 -13.45
C ILE A 288 13.66 18.25 -13.13
N THR A 289 14.63 18.88 -12.46
CA THR A 289 14.59 20.33 -12.17
C THR A 289 14.72 21.15 -13.45
N ALA A 290 15.54 20.69 -14.39
CA ALA A 290 15.70 21.33 -15.68
C ALA A 290 14.52 21.07 -16.63
N ASP A 291 14.05 19.81 -16.69
CA ASP A 291 12.89 19.37 -17.48
C ASP A 291 12.08 18.29 -16.75
N PRO A 292 10.88 18.62 -16.26
CA PRO A 292 10.03 17.67 -15.56
C PRO A 292 9.40 16.61 -16.47
N MET A 293 9.41 16.78 -17.81
CA MET A 293 8.77 15.83 -18.73
C MET A 293 9.37 14.44 -18.65
N GLY A 294 10.68 14.32 -18.44
CA GLY A 294 11.34 13.02 -18.24
C GLY A 294 10.77 12.25 -17.06
N TYR A 295 10.45 12.94 -15.95
CA TYR A 295 9.83 12.34 -14.79
C TYR A 295 8.38 11.92 -15.08
N HIS A 296 7.59 12.78 -15.72
CA HIS A 296 6.21 12.46 -16.08
C HIS A 296 6.13 11.27 -17.03
N THR A 297 6.98 11.22 -18.04
CA THR A 297 7.08 10.09 -18.97
C THR A 297 7.45 8.81 -18.23
N TRP A 298 8.45 8.87 -17.35
CA TRP A 298 8.87 7.70 -16.57
C TRP A 298 7.73 7.20 -15.65
N THR A 299 7.02 8.09 -14.95
CA THR A 299 5.90 7.68 -14.08
C THR A 299 4.80 7.01 -14.87
N ALA A 300 4.48 7.53 -16.06
CA ALA A 300 3.49 6.94 -16.95
C ALA A 300 3.91 5.55 -17.46
N GLN A 301 5.19 5.32 -17.71
CA GLN A 301 5.70 4.03 -18.18
C GLN A 301 5.93 3.02 -17.05
N ALA A 302 6.48 3.45 -15.93
CA ALA A 302 6.95 2.56 -14.87
C ALA A 302 5.92 2.32 -13.76
N LEU A 303 5.01 3.27 -13.51
CA LEU A 303 4.05 3.20 -12.40
C LEU A 303 2.59 3.08 -12.86
N ARG A 304 2.22 3.74 -13.97
CA ARG A 304 0.84 3.76 -14.45
C ARG A 304 0.28 2.37 -14.78
N PRO A 305 1.02 1.42 -15.36
CA PRO A 305 0.51 0.08 -15.61
C PRO A 305 0.05 -0.66 -14.34
N TRP A 306 0.74 -0.46 -13.22
CA TRP A 306 0.36 -1.02 -11.93
C TRP A 306 -0.89 -0.38 -11.35
N PHE A 307 -1.01 0.94 -11.52
CA PHE A 307 -2.22 1.67 -11.14
C PHE A 307 -3.43 1.20 -11.94
N ASP A 308 -3.31 1.08 -13.26
CA ASP A 308 -4.40 0.67 -14.14
C ASP A 308 -4.82 -0.79 -13.87
N ALA A 309 -3.86 -1.68 -13.56
CA ALA A 309 -4.15 -3.04 -13.13
C ALA A 309 -4.96 -3.08 -11.83
N GLN A 310 -4.58 -2.24 -10.85
CA GLN A 310 -5.33 -2.09 -9.60
C GLN A 310 -6.75 -1.58 -9.86
N VAL A 311 -6.91 -0.51 -10.64
CA VAL A 311 -8.23 0.04 -10.99
C VAL A 311 -9.11 -1.00 -11.68
N THR A 312 -8.52 -1.83 -12.55
CA THR A 312 -9.24 -2.90 -13.24
C THR A 312 -9.71 -3.98 -12.26
N ALA A 313 -8.84 -4.40 -11.33
CA ALA A 313 -9.20 -5.37 -10.31
C ALA A 313 -10.30 -4.84 -9.39
N ASP A 314 -10.16 -3.60 -8.90
CA ASP A 314 -11.14 -2.97 -8.01
C ASP A 314 -12.53 -2.85 -8.68
N ARG A 315 -12.58 -2.50 -9.98
CA ARG A 315 -13.83 -2.43 -10.73
C ARG A 315 -14.49 -3.81 -10.91
N ALA A 316 -13.69 -4.83 -11.18
CA ALA A 316 -14.20 -6.19 -11.29
C ALA A 316 -14.78 -6.68 -9.96
N ASP A 317 -14.13 -6.33 -8.85
CA ASP A 317 -14.61 -6.65 -7.52
C ASP A 317 -15.90 -5.89 -7.17
N GLU A 318 -15.98 -4.60 -7.49
CA GLU A 318 -17.18 -3.78 -7.29
C GLU A 318 -18.38 -4.33 -8.09
N GLN A 319 -18.15 -4.71 -9.33
CA GLN A 319 -19.19 -5.31 -10.18
C GLN A 319 -19.68 -6.64 -9.62
N ARG A 320 -18.78 -7.51 -9.17
CA ARG A 320 -19.15 -8.77 -8.49
C ARG A 320 -20.02 -8.54 -7.25
N LEU A 321 -19.71 -7.49 -6.47
CA LEU A 321 -20.48 -7.13 -5.27
C LEU A 321 -21.87 -6.59 -5.58
N ALA A 322 -22.01 -5.82 -6.67
CA ALA A 322 -23.25 -5.16 -7.07
C ALA A 322 -24.25 -6.14 -7.74
N GLU A 323 -23.75 -7.07 -8.55
CA GLU A 323 -24.57 -7.93 -9.40
C GLU A 323 -24.87 -9.29 -8.79
N GLY A 324 -24.33 -9.59 -7.59
CA GLY A 324 -24.40 -10.94 -7.01
C GLY A 324 -23.61 -11.90 -7.86
N SER A 325 -22.38 -12.11 -7.52
CA SER A 325 -21.34 -12.97 -8.13
C SER A 325 -21.63 -13.53 -9.53
N PRO A 326 -21.08 -12.96 -10.61
CA PRO A 326 -20.89 -13.72 -11.83
C PRO A 326 -20.02 -14.95 -11.52
N PRO A 327 -20.08 -16.01 -12.31
CA PRO A 327 -19.25 -17.18 -12.09
C PRO A 327 -17.80 -16.72 -12.02
N GLU A 328 -17.17 -16.97 -10.85
CA GLU A 328 -15.77 -16.66 -10.62
C GLU A 328 -14.94 -17.32 -11.72
N ASP A 329 -13.97 -16.61 -12.29
CA ASP A 329 -13.05 -17.21 -13.26
C ASP A 329 -12.36 -18.40 -12.59
N ARG A 330 -12.79 -19.60 -12.96
CA ARG A 330 -12.28 -20.87 -12.41
C ARG A 330 -10.76 -20.95 -12.50
N ARG A 331 -10.16 -20.35 -13.54
CA ARG A 331 -8.72 -20.32 -13.70
C ARG A 331 -8.06 -19.38 -12.70
N ALA A 332 -8.59 -18.19 -12.48
CA ALA A 332 -8.08 -17.24 -11.50
C ALA A 332 -8.17 -17.81 -10.08
N ALA A 333 -9.30 -18.41 -9.73
CA ALA A 333 -9.48 -19.10 -8.47
C ALA A 333 -8.54 -20.31 -8.31
N ALA A 334 -8.32 -21.07 -9.39
CA ALA A 334 -7.37 -22.18 -9.40
C ALA A 334 -5.92 -21.70 -9.19
N ILE A 335 -5.51 -20.57 -9.80
CA ILE A 335 -4.17 -19.98 -9.56
C ILE A 335 -4.02 -19.62 -8.07
N ALA A 336 -5.05 -19.01 -7.48
CA ALA A 336 -5.01 -18.62 -6.07
C ALA A 336 -4.90 -19.84 -5.13
N ALA A 337 -5.64 -20.91 -5.39
CA ALA A 337 -5.61 -22.13 -4.60
C ALA A 337 -4.33 -22.95 -4.83
N CYS A 338 -3.98 -23.19 -6.10
CA CYS A 338 -2.81 -23.97 -6.51
C CYS A 338 -1.49 -23.38 -5.95
N ALA A 339 -1.42 -22.06 -5.78
CA ALA A 339 -0.22 -21.40 -5.25
C ALA A 339 0.21 -21.94 -3.86
N PHE A 340 -0.72 -22.44 -3.06
CA PHE A 340 -0.41 -22.99 -1.75
C PHE A 340 0.13 -24.44 -1.79
N ASP A 341 -0.01 -25.10 -2.95
CA ASP A 341 0.43 -26.47 -3.17
C ASP A 341 1.62 -26.55 -4.14
N ASP A 342 1.83 -25.52 -4.95
CA ASP A 342 2.78 -25.50 -6.06
C ASP A 342 3.70 -24.27 -6.03
N PRO A 343 5.02 -24.46 -5.80
CA PRO A 343 5.96 -23.36 -5.70
C PRO A 343 6.19 -22.60 -7.00
N VAL A 344 5.88 -23.16 -8.19
CA VAL A 344 5.95 -22.42 -9.46
C VAL A 344 4.84 -21.41 -9.52
N VAL A 345 3.63 -21.81 -9.15
CA VAL A 345 2.45 -20.94 -9.12
C VAL A 345 2.59 -19.91 -7.99
N MET A 346 3.10 -20.30 -6.81
CA MET A 346 3.40 -19.36 -5.72
C MET A 346 4.41 -18.29 -6.17
N ARG A 347 5.49 -18.68 -6.87
CA ARG A 347 6.48 -17.72 -7.38
C ARG A 347 5.86 -16.69 -8.32
N ALA A 348 5.07 -17.13 -9.29
CA ALA A 348 4.38 -16.24 -10.22
C ALA A 348 3.42 -15.28 -9.50
N ARG A 349 2.65 -15.80 -8.56
CA ARG A 349 1.73 -15.01 -7.72
C ARG A 349 2.48 -13.99 -6.85
N ALA A 350 3.58 -14.39 -6.23
CA ALA A 350 4.43 -13.53 -5.44
C ALA A 350 5.08 -12.42 -6.28
N GLN A 351 5.55 -12.72 -7.49
CA GLN A 351 6.09 -11.70 -8.41
C GLN A 351 5.06 -10.64 -8.77
N VAL A 352 3.80 -11.02 -9.02
CA VAL A 352 2.71 -10.08 -9.28
C VAL A 352 2.41 -9.24 -8.04
N ARG A 353 2.23 -9.89 -6.89
CA ARG A 353 1.96 -9.22 -5.60
C ARG A 353 3.02 -8.20 -5.25
N HIS A 354 4.28 -8.53 -5.48
CA HIS A 354 5.43 -7.67 -5.16
C HIS A 354 5.75 -6.62 -6.24
N LEU A 355 4.90 -6.45 -7.25
CA LEU A 355 5.12 -5.49 -8.34
C LEU A 355 6.42 -5.73 -9.12
N LEU A 356 6.86 -6.98 -9.19
CA LEU A 356 8.09 -7.38 -9.90
C LEU A 356 7.78 -7.80 -11.35
N ARG A 357 6.58 -8.35 -11.59
CA ARG A 357 6.17 -8.84 -12.89
C ARG A 357 4.65 -8.62 -13.10
N PRO A 358 4.22 -8.05 -14.25
CA PRO A 358 2.79 -7.92 -14.56
C PRO A 358 2.07 -9.26 -14.58
N ALA A 359 0.79 -9.27 -14.22
CA ALA A 359 -0.02 -10.49 -14.16
C ALA A 359 -0.10 -11.21 -15.52
N SER A 360 -0.24 -10.45 -16.63
CA SER A 360 -0.20 -10.98 -18.00
C SER A 360 1.04 -11.84 -18.26
N ASP A 361 2.20 -11.35 -17.82
CA ASP A 361 3.49 -11.97 -18.09
C ASP A 361 3.78 -13.11 -17.11
N ALA A 362 3.33 -12.98 -15.86
CA ALA A 362 3.52 -13.99 -14.83
C ALA A 362 2.61 -15.20 -15.03
N TYR A 363 1.33 -14.98 -15.37
CA TYR A 363 0.32 -16.03 -15.49
C TYR A 363 0.10 -16.52 -16.90
N GLY A 364 0.59 -15.81 -17.93
CA GLY A 364 0.44 -16.14 -19.35
C GLY A 364 1.53 -17.04 -19.92
N THR A 365 2.25 -17.81 -19.10
CA THR A 365 3.32 -18.69 -19.56
C THR A 365 2.85 -20.13 -19.73
N ASP A 366 3.45 -20.87 -20.67
CA ASP A 366 3.19 -22.30 -20.85
C ASP A 366 3.52 -23.11 -19.57
N GLU A 367 4.48 -22.67 -18.77
CA GLU A 367 4.81 -23.28 -17.48
C GLU A 367 3.62 -23.17 -16.53
N MET A 368 3.06 -21.96 -16.39
CA MET A 368 1.86 -21.73 -15.56
C MET A 368 0.66 -22.53 -16.02
N ASP A 369 0.42 -22.59 -17.34
CA ASP A 369 -0.68 -23.35 -17.91
C ASP A 369 -0.58 -24.83 -17.57
N ARG A 370 0.61 -25.43 -17.69
CA ARG A 370 0.82 -26.83 -17.34
C ARG A 370 0.57 -27.09 -15.86
N HIS A 371 1.10 -26.26 -14.95
CA HIS A 371 0.96 -26.45 -13.52
C HIS A 371 -0.50 -26.28 -13.06
N VAL A 372 -1.17 -25.22 -13.48
CA VAL A 372 -2.59 -24.99 -13.14
C VAL A 372 -3.50 -26.07 -13.73
N THR A 373 -3.25 -26.51 -14.97
CA THR A 373 -4.02 -27.58 -15.60
C THR A 373 -3.81 -28.92 -14.89
N ALA A 374 -2.59 -29.24 -14.51
CA ALA A 374 -2.30 -30.46 -13.76
C ALA A 374 -2.96 -30.44 -12.37
N TRP A 375 -2.92 -29.30 -11.69
CA TRP A 375 -3.58 -29.12 -10.40
C TRP A 375 -5.09 -29.29 -10.51
N LEU A 376 -5.72 -28.65 -11.52
CA LEU A 376 -7.16 -28.80 -11.80
C LEU A 376 -7.56 -30.25 -12.14
N ALA A 377 -6.70 -30.98 -12.83
CA ALA A 377 -6.93 -32.40 -13.14
C ALA A 377 -6.84 -33.26 -11.86
N ALA A 378 -5.98 -32.91 -10.92
CA ALA A 378 -5.90 -33.58 -9.61
C ALA A 378 -7.05 -33.20 -8.66
N HIS A 379 -7.74 -32.08 -8.94
CA HIS A 379 -8.87 -31.55 -8.16
C HIS A 379 -10.12 -31.41 -9.03
N PRO A 380 -10.70 -32.49 -9.56
CA PRO A 380 -11.83 -32.44 -10.52
C PRO A 380 -13.07 -31.75 -9.94
N ASP A 381 -13.28 -31.88 -8.64
CA ASP A 381 -14.40 -31.28 -7.90
C ASP A 381 -14.13 -29.85 -7.43
N PHE A 382 -12.97 -29.26 -7.83
CA PHE A 382 -12.64 -27.90 -7.46
C PHE A 382 -13.68 -26.93 -8.01
N THR A 383 -14.33 -26.25 -7.09
CA THR A 383 -15.20 -25.10 -7.35
C THR A 383 -14.67 -23.92 -6.54
N PRO A 384 -14.63 -22.72 -7.15
CA PRO A 384 -14.37 -21.51 -6.36
C PRO A 384 -15.33 -21.46 -5.18
N LYS A 385 -14.80 -21.47 -3.95
CA LYS A 385 -15.60 -21.40 -2.74
C LYS A 385 -15.39 -20.07 -2.09
N HIS A 386 -16.46 -19.45 -1.69
CA HIS A 386 -16.43 -18.42 -0.68
C HIS A 386 -16.48 -19.09 0.69
N ASP A 387 -15.34 -19.10 1.40
CA ASP A 387 -15.26 -19.69 2.75
C ASP A 387 -15.89 -18.80 3.83
N GLY A 388 -16.37 -17.61 3.44
CA GLY A 388 -17.06 -16.68 4.32
C GLY A 388 -18.55 -16.99 4.51
N PRO A 389 -19.24 -16.25 5.38
CA PRO A 389 -20.66 -16.44 5.68
C PRO A 389 -21.54 -16.17 4.46
N THR A 390 -22.70 -16.85 4.39
CA THR A 390 -23.79 -16.44 3.51
C THR A 390 -24.40 -15.12 4.02
N ARG A 391 -25.16 -14.42 3.17
CA ARG A 391 -25.84 -13.18 3.58
C ARG A 391 -26.77 -13.42 4.78
N ASP A 392 -27.56 -14.50 4.79
CA ASP A 392 -28.44 -14.84 5.90
C ASP A 392 -27.69 -15.09 7.20
N GLN A 393 -26.52 -15.76 7.13
CA GLN A 393 -25.67 -15.98 8.29
C GLN A 393 -25.06 -14.67 8.80
N TRP A 394 -24.74 -13.75 7.92
CA TRP A 394 -24.25 -12.42 8.26
C TRP A 394 -25.36 -11.58 8.92
N ASP A 395 -26.52 -11.48 8.27
CA ASP A 395 -27.64 -10.67 8.76
C ASP A 395 -28.19 -11.18 10.10
N ALA A 396 -28.02 -12.47 10.40
CA ALA A 396 -28.35 -13.03 11.71
C ALA A 396 -27.42 -12.56 12.84
N LEU A 397 -26.23 -12.06 12.52
CA LEU A 397 -25.24 -11.59 13.49
C LEU A 397 -25.19 -10.07 13.59
N VAL A 398 -25.56 -9.38 12.52
CA VAL A 398 -25.43 -7.93 12.40
C VAL A 398 -26.82 -7.31 12.52
N PRO A 399 -27.16 -6.64 13.63
CA PRO A 399 -28.45 -5.97 13.76
C PRO A 399 -28.55 -4.85 12.71
N GLY A 400 -29.69 -4.83 12.00
CA GLY A 400 -30.02 -3.86 10.96
C GLY A 400 -30.32 -2.47 11.52
#